data_04e7bf5ad11c64f33cfddcb632c9de86
#
_entry.id   04e7bf5ad11c64f33cfddcb632c9de86
#
_cell.length_a   1.000
_cell.length_b   1.000
_cell.length_c   1.000
_cell.angle_alpha   90.00
_cell.angle_beta   90.00
_cell.angle_gamma   90.00
#
_symmetry.space_group_name_H-M   'P 1'
#
loop_
_entity.id
_entity.type
_entity.pdbx_description
1 polymer ?
#
loop_
_entity_poly.entity_id
_entity_poly.type
_entity_poly.pdbx_seq_one_letter_code
_entity_poly.pdbx_strand_id
1 'polypeptide(L)'
;PEVLDDEGNFIGFDVIIGNPPYIRIQGIRENYSTLANEYMKIYDSATGAFDIYALFVENGLSLIKKKGIVNYIMPVKWTNAAFGSGLRQVILKNNSISKIINFGDFQAFDASTYTGLQWFEHNSHQLLYFELDKKYSNILELGEFLNNIKNDQGSIIPTNNLSKDAWTLTNSIVFKIINKLNQQPRRISDVFDKIYQGIATSKDDVY
;
A
#
# COMPACT_ATOMS: atom_id res chain seq x y z
N PRO A 1 9.60 -26.44 17.33
CA PRO A 1 8.63 -25.67 16.53
C PRO A 1 9.28 -25.29 15.19
N GLU A 2 8.51 -25.25 14.13
CA GLU A 2 8.97 -24.97 12.76
C GLU A 2 9.56 -23.57 12.55
N VAL A 3 9.45 -22.70 13.55
CA VAL A 3 9.96 -21.33 13.55
C VAL A 3 11.31 -21.18 14.28
N LEU A 4 11.86 -22.29 14.80
CA LEU A 4 13.17 -22.33 15.43
C LEU A 4 14.07 -23.32 14.68
N ASP A 5 15.37 -23.02 14.66
CA ASP A 5 16.39 -24.00 14.22
C ASP A 5 16.70 -25.04 15.33
N ASP A 6 17.63 -25.95 15.05
CA ASP A 6 18.04 -27.02 15.99
C ASP A 6 18.73 -26.44 17.23
N GLU A 7 19.29 -25.24 17.14
CA GLU A 7 19.91 -24.51 18.23
C GLU A 7 18.94 -23.65 19.02
N GLY A 8 17.65 -23.59 18.62
CA GLY A 8 16.60 -22.82 19.26
C GLY A 8 16.54 -21.35 18.86
N ASN A 9 17.25 -20.92 17.82
CA ASN A 9 17.18 -19.55 17.31
C ASN A 9 15.94 -19.38 16.44
N PHE A 10 15.32 -18.19 16.50
CA PHE A 10 14.16 -17.85 15.66
C PHE A 10 14.56 -17.69 14.20
N ILE A 11 14.01 -18.50 13.31
CA ILE A 11 14.28 -18.50 11.87
C ILE A 11 13.18 -17.83 11.02
N GLY A 12 12.07 -17.47 11.64
CA GLY A 12 10.96 -16.76 11.03
C GLY A 12 9.81 -17.65 10.56
N PHE A 13 8.76 -16.98 10.10
CA PHE A 13 7.55 -17.60 9.54
C PHE A 13 7.67 -17.74 8.03
N ASP A 14 7.04 -18.76 7.46
CA ASP A 14 6.93 -18.93 6.00
C ASP A 14 5.86 -17.97 5.45
N VAL A 15 4.77 -17.77 6.17
CA VAL A 15 3.66 -16.91 5.78
C VAL A 15 3.06 -16.20 6.99
N ILE A 16 2.83 -14.90 6.86
CA ILE A 16 2.01 -14.10 7.79
C ILE A 16 0.82 -13.56 7.03
N ILE A 17 -0.39 -13.88 7.47
CA ILE A 17 -1.64 -13.41 6.88
C ILE A 17 -2.41 -12.63 7.93
N GLY A 18 -3.01 -11.49 7.55
CA GLY A 18 -3.78 -10.72 8.51
C GLY A 18 -4.57 -9.55 7.92
N ASN A 19 -5.33 -8.96 8.83
CA ASN A 19 -6.04 -7.70 8.63
C ASN A 19 -5.59 -6.75 9.76
N PRO A 20 -4.51 -5.98 9.55
CA PRO A 20 -3.99 -5.09 10.58
C PRO A 20 -4.97 -3.93 10.86
N PRO A 21 -4.93 -3.31 12.05
CA PRO A 21 -5.85 -2.24 12.42
C PRO A 21 -5.65 -0.97 11.58
N TYR A 22 -6.75 -0.37 11.09
CA TYR A 22 -6.77 0.86 10.29
C TYR A 22 -6.90 2.09 11.19
N ILE A 23 -5.98 2.25 12.13
CA ILE A 23 -5.98 3.30 13.15
C ILE A 23 -4.90 4.32 12.81
N ARG A 24 -5.29 5.61 12.78
CA ARG A 24 -4.34 6.70 12.60
C ARG A 24 -3.60 6.99 13.91
N ILE A 25 -2.32 7.28 13.82
CA ILE A 25 -1.48 7.64 14.98
C ILE A 25 -2.00 8.85 15.75
N GLN A 26 -2.73 9.77 15.09
CA GLN A 26 -3.31 10.93 15.76
C GLN A 26 -4.24 10.54 16.91
N GLY A 27 -5.15 9.58 16.70
CA GLY A 27 -6.04 9.10 17.77
C GLY A 27 -5.28 8.44 18.92
N ILE A 28 -4.14 7.80 18.65
CA ILE A 28 -3.27 7.25 19.69
C ILE A 28 -2.54 8.38 20.43
N ARG A 29 -2.04 9.41 19.72
CA ARG A 29 -1.34 10.54 20.34
C ARG A 29 -2.20 11.32 21.32
N GLU A 30 -3.48 11.48 21.02
CA GLU A 30 -4.43 12.20 21.88
C GLU A 30 -4.63 11.49 23.22
N ASN A 31 -4.65 10.17 23.24
CA ASN A 31 -4.95 9.37 24.43
C ASN A 31 -3.73 8.69 25.06
N TYR A 32 -2.69 8.42 24.27
CA TYR A 32 -1.51 7.63 24.65
C TYR A 32 -0.24 8.20 24.01
N SER A 33 0.10 9.45 24.33
CA SER A 33 1.23 10.17 23.71
C SER A 33 2.57 9.44 23.89
N THR A 34 2.81 8.82 25.06
CA THR A 34 4.02 8.05 25.34
C THR A 34 4.16 6.87 24.37
N LEU A 35 3.08 6.12 24.14
CA LEU A 35 3.07 4.97 23.22
C LEU A 35 3.36 5.40 21.78
N ALA A 36 2.76 6.51 21.33
CA ALA A 36 3.02 7.04 19.99
C ALA A 36 4.50 7.42 19.79
N ASN A 37 5.13 8.00 20.83
CA ASN A 37 6.56 8.33 20.79
C ASN A 37 7.45 7.08 20.78
N GLU A 38 7.08 6.02 21.50
CA GLU A 38 7.82 4.75 21.46
C GLU A 38 7.75 4.11 20.06
N TYR A 39 6.60 4.11 19.40
CA TYR A 39 6.51 3.61 18.01
C TYR A 39 7.48 4.36 17.08
N MET A 40 7.58 5.68 17.20
CA MET A 40 8.47 6.49 16.36
C MET A 40 9.96 6.25 16.64
N LYS A 41 10.32 5.65 17.78
CA LYS A 41 11.71 5.25 18.09
C LYS A 41 12.04 3.86 17.55
N ILE A 42 11.05 2.97 17.48
CA ILE A 42 11.25 1.55 17.18
C ILE A 42 11.13 1.28 15.68
N TYR A 43 10.19 1.97 14.98
CA TYR A 43 9.84 1.67 13.59
C TYR A 43 10.26 2.78 12.63
N ASP A 44 11.00 2.43 11.59
CA ASP A 44 11.40 3.33 10.50
C ASP A 44 10.18 3.86 9.72
N SER A 45 9.09 3.07 9.63
CA SER A 45 7.83 3.47 8.98
C SER A 45 7.02 4.49 9.79
N ALA A 46 7.31 4.65 11.09
CA ALA A 46 6.59 5.55 11.99
C ALA A 46 7.03 7.02 11.83
N THR A 47 6.84 7.60 10.65
CA THR A 47 7.25 8.98 10.37
C THR A 47 6.06 9.91 10.19
N GLY A 48 6.07 11.06 10.87
CA GLY A 48 5.02 12.08 10.74
C GLY A 48 3.63 11.59 11.17
N ALA A 49 2.66 11.73 10.28
CA ALA A 49 1.35 11.08 10.40
C ALA A 49 1.44 9.72 9.69
N PHE A 50 1.08 8.67 10.38
CA PHE A 50 1.05 7.31 9.82
C PHE A 50 -0.14 6.52 10.36
N ASP A 51 -0.49 5.45 9.70
CA ASP A 51 -1.49 4.50 10.16
C ASP A 51 -0.80 3.27 10.77
N ILE A 52 -1.40 2.68 11.80
CA ILE A 52 -0.82 1.57 12.57
C ILE A 52 -0.46 0.36 11.68
N TYR A 53 -1.22 0.09 10.62
CA TYR A 53 -0.89 -1.01 9.70
C TYR A 53 0.52 -0.89 9.07
N ALA A 54 1.10 0.32 8.99
CA ALA A 54 2.47 0.48 8.50
C ALA A 54 3.49 -0.23 9.40
N LEU A 55 3.27 -0.16 10.72
CA LEU A 55 4.10 -0.86 11.73
C LEU A 55 3.95 -2.38 11.60
N PHE A 56 2.72 -2.85 11.30
CA PHE A 56 2.46 -4.27 11.07
C PHE A 56 3.19 -4.81 9.84
N VAL A 57 3.26 -4.02 8.76
CA VAL A 57 4.04 -4.41 7.57
C VAL A 57 5.52 -4.51 7.90
N GLU A 58 6.09 -3.49 8.54
CA GLU A 58 7.51 -3.49 8.92
C GLU A 58 7.85 -4.63 9.88
N ASN A 59 7.03 -4.83 10.92
CA ASN A 59 7.21 -5.92 11.86
C ASN A 59 7.02 -7.29 11.18
N GLY A 60 6.01 -7.44 10.33
CA GLY A 60 5.79 -8.67 9.57
C GLY A 60 7.00 -9.05 8.71
N LEU A 61 7.59 -8.06 8.02
CA LEU A 61 8.80 -8.26 7.23
C LEU A 61 10.00 -8.71 8.09
N SER A 62 10.11 -8.24 9.34
CA SER A 62 11.17 -8.68 10.26
C SER A 62 10.97 -10.10 10.79
N LEU A 63 9.75 -10.61 10.73
CA LEU A 63 9.36 -11.91 11.29
C LEU A 63 9.30 -13.05 10.27
N ILE A 64 9.37 -12.75 8.96
CA ILE A 64 9.32 -13.79 7.93
C ILE A 64 10.72 -14.33 7.61
N LYS A 65 10.78 -15.60 7.20
CA LYS A 65 11.95 -16.20 6.60
C LYS A 65 12.39 -15.44 5.34
N LYS A 66 13.61 -15.64 4.88
CA LYS A 66 14.16 -15.02 3.66
C LYS A 66 13.28 -15.20 2.41
N LYS A 67 12.52 -16.31 2.33
CA LYS A 67 11.54 -16.61 1.26
C LYS A 67 10.11 -16.56 1.78
N GLY A 68 9.89 -15.99 2.97
CA GLY A 68 8.58 -15.85 3.56
C GLY A 68 7.79 -14.71 2.94
N ILE A 69 6.49 -14.72 3.16
CA ILE A 69 5.53 -13.75 2.60
C ILE A 69 4.66 -13.19 3.72
N VAL A 70 4.49 -11.87 3.71
CA VAL A 70 3.44 -11.19 4.47
C VAL A 70 2.32 -10.86 3.50
N ASN A 71 1.09 -11.28 3.81
CA ASN A 71 -0.09 -10.94 3.03
C ASN A 71 -1.14 -10.27 3.93
N TYR A 72 -1.42 -9.01 3.64
CA TYR A 72 -2.42 -8.25 4.38
C TYR A 72 -3.53 -7.73 3.47
N ILE A 73 -4.75 -7.75 4.01
CA ILE A 73 -5.83 -6.91 3.51
C ILE A 73 -5.77 -5.59 4.29
N MET A 74 -5.50 -4.49 3.60
CA MET A 74 -5.37 -3.18 4.25
C MET A 74 -5.60 -2.04 3.24
N PRO A 75 -5.80 -0.77 3.71
CA PRO A 75 -5.95 0.37 2.82
C PRO A 75 -4.77 0.50 1.86
N VAL A 76 -5.05 0.83 0.58
CA VAL A 76 -4.03 1.06 -0.44
C VAL A 76 -3.59 2.53 -0.51
N LYS A 77 -4.27 3.43 0.19
CA LYS A 77 -4.04 4.88 0.15
C LYS A 77 -2.63 5.31 0.56
N TRP A 78 -1.92 4.53 1.35
CA TRP A 78 -0.53 4.79 1.73
C TRP A 78 0.41 4.88 0.52
N THR A 79 0.05 4.27 -0.60
CA THR A 79 0.87 4.29 -1.83
C THR A 79 1.00 5.69 -2.41
N ASN A 80 -0.02 6.53 -2.28
CA ASN A 80 -0.07 7.86 -2.90
C ASN A 80 -0.29 9.02 -1.92
N ALA A 81 -0.66 8.77 -0.67
CA ALA A 81 -0.87 9.80 0.34
C ALA A 81 0.43 10.18 1.07
N ALA A 82 0.50 11.39 1.59
CA ALA A 82 1.67 11.90 2.32
C ALA A 82 2.00 11.04 3.56
N PHE A 83 1.00 10.58 4.29
CA PHE A 83 1.17 9.77 5.50
C PHE A 83 1.82 8.38 5.22
N GLY A 84 1.80 7.91 3.98
CA GLY A 84 2.44 6.64 3.59
C GLY A 84 3.94 6.74 3.32
N SER A 85 4.53 7.91 3.42
CA SER A 85 5.94 8.17 3.09
C SER A 85 6.91 7.25 3.85
N GLY A 86 6.73 7.08 5.16
CA GLY A 86 7.57 6.19 5.99
C GLY A 86 7.49 4.74 5.54
N LEU A 87 6.29 4.22 5.29
CA LEU A 87 6.10 2.85 4.80
C LEU A 87 6.74 2.66 3.42
N ARG A 88 6.54 3.62 2.49
CA ARG A 88 7.20 3.56 1.17
C ARG A 88 8.72 3.51 1.29
N GLN A 89 9.29 4.30 2.20
CA GLN A 89 10.74 4.32 2.42
C GLN A 89 11.26 2.97 2.93
N VAL A 90 10.58 2.34 3.89
CA VAL A 90 10.94 1.00 4.42
C VAL A 90 10.86 -0.04 3.30
N ILE A 91 9.78 -0.03 2.51
CA ILE A 91 9.57 -0.97 1.41
C ILE A 91 10.66 -0.83 0.34
N LEU A 92 11.00 0.40 -0.05
CA LEU A 92 12.02 0.65 -1.08
C LEU A 92 13.42 0.29 -0.60
N LYS A 93 13.76 0.61 0.65
CA LYS A 93 15.06 0.26 1.28
C LYS A 93 15.31 -1.24 1.22
N ASN A 94 14.26 -2.05 1.38
CA ASN A 94 14.35 -3.50 1.48
C ASN A 94 13.87 -4.22 0.20
N ASN A 95 13.44 -3.51 -0.85
CA ASN A 95 12.79 -4.09 -2.03
C ASN A 95 11.72 -5.11 -1.63
N SER A 96 10.76 -4.69 -0.81
CA SER A 96 9.94 -5.64 -0.06
C SER A 96 8.45 -5.61 -0.41
N ILE A 97 8.07 -5.28 -1.64
CA ILE A 97 6.70 -5.40 -2.12
C ILE A 97 6.65 -6.13 -3.46
N SER A 98 5.79 -7.16 -3.57
CA SER A 98 5.69 -7.96 -4.79
C SER A 98 4.34 -7.83 -5.50
N LYS A 99 3.24 -7.62 -4.76
CA LYS A 99 1.91 -7.59 -5.38
C LYS A 99 0.94 -6.70 -4.63
N ILE A 100 0.09 -5.99 -5.38
CA ILE A 100 -1.09 -5.28 -4.86
C ILE A 100 -2.27 -5.62 -5.75
N ILE A 101 -3.38 -6.02 -5.15
CA ILE A 101 -4.69 -6.09 -5.80
C ILE A 101 -5.57 -5.04 -5.12
N ASN A 102 -5.74 -3.90 -5.77
CA ASN A 102 -6.57 -2.81 -5.30
C ASN A 102 -8.04 -3.10 -5.63
N PHE A 103 -8.89 -3.12 -4.62
CA PHE A 103 -10.32 -3.42 -4.80
C PHE A 103 -11.14 -2.24 -5.37
N GLY A 104 -10.50 -1.07 -5.55
CA GLY A 104 -11.21 0.12 -6.03
C GLY A 104 -12.39 0.47 -5.12
N ASP A 105 -13.56 0.62 -5.71
CA ASP A 105 -14.79 0.96 -4.98
C ASP A 105 -15.45 -0.22 -4.25
N PHE A 106 -14.94 -1.45 -4.43
CA PHE A 106 -15.49 -2.60 -3.72
C PHE A 106 -15.18 -2.53 -2.23
N GLN A 107 -16.22 -2.56 -1.41
CA GLN A 107 -16.12 -2.51 0.04
C GLN A 107 -16.13 -3.92 0.62
N ALA A 108 -14.96 -4.40 1.01
CA ALA A 108 -14.81 -5.72 1.64
C ALA A 108 -15.33 -5.76 3.08
N PHE A 109 -15.56 -4.60 3.70
CA PHE A 109 -16.02 -4.43 5.08
C PHE A 109 -17.07 -3.34 5.16
N ASP A 110 -17.86 -3.30 6.24
CA ASP A 110 -18.87 -2.27 6.48
C ASP A 110 -18.30 -0.85 6.61
N ALA A 111 -17.01 -0.74 6.94
CA ALA A 111 -16.31 0.54 6.99
C ALA A 111 -15.93 1.02 5.57
N SER A 112 -16.26 2.28 5.26
CA SER A 112 -15.96 2.94 3.97
C SER A 112 -14.45 3.16 3.81
N THR A 113 -13.71 2.13 3.46
CA THR A 113 -12.26 2.19 3.28
C THR A 113 -11.87 1.44 2.01
N TYR A 114 -11.19 2.12 1.10
CA TYR A 114 -10.62 1.52 -0.11
C TYR A 114 -9.46 0.61 0.27
N THR A 115 -9.72 -0.69 0.25
CA THR A 115 -8.77 -1.74 0.64
C THR A 115 -8.26 -2.51 -0.56
N GLY A 116 -7.26 -3.34 -0.31
CA GLY A 116 -6.74 -4.30 -1.28
C GLY A 116 -5.89 -5.36 -0.59
N LEU A 117 -5.67 -6.44 -1.31
CA LEU A 117 -4.72 -7.46 -0.89
C LEU A 117 -3.32 -7.02 -1.28
N GLN A 118 -2.37 -7.14 -0.35
CA GLN A 118 -1.01 -6.68 -0.54
C GLN A 118 -0.02 -7.74 -0.06
N TRP A 119 0.98 -8.04 -0.89
CA TRP A 119 2.01 -9.03 -0.61
C TRP A 119 3.36 -8.34 -0.45
N PHE A 120 4.00 -8.65 0.66
CA PHE A 120 5.32 -8.15 0.98
C PHE A 120 6.25 -9.35 1.17
N GLU A 121 7.44 -9.27 0.60
CA GLU A 121 8.47 -10.29 0.65
C GLU A 121 9.84 -9.66 0.41
N HIS A 122 10.91 -10.34 0.84
CA HIS A 122 12.25 -9.80 0.67
C HIS A 122 12.75 -9.89 -0.78
N ASN A 123 13.51 -8.88 -1.22
CA ASN A 123 14.18 -8.82 -2.52
C ASN A 123 13.26 -8.91 -3.74
N SER A 124 12.08 -8.32 -3.66
CA SER A 124 11.21 -8.17 -4.80
C SER A 124 11.60 -6.95 -5.63
N HIS A 125 11.99 -7.17 -6.89
CA HIS A 125 12.41 -6.10 -7.81
C HIS A 125 11.28 -5.61 -8.73
N GLN A 126 10.10 -6.22 -8.62
CA GLN A 126 8.93 -5.91 -9.42
C GLN A 126 7.68 -5.92 -8.55
N LEU A 127 6.86 -4.90 -8.70
CA LEU A 127 5.52 -4.83 -8.14
C LEU A 127 4.50 -5.20 -9.22
N LEU A 128 3.75 -6.26 -9.00
CA LEU A 128 2.61 -6.64 -9.83
C LEU A 128 1.35 -5.97 -9.29
N TYR A 129 0.80 -5.04 -10.04
CA TYR A 129 -0.35 -4.24 -9.62
C TYR A 129 -1.60 -4.57 -10.43
N PHE A 130 -2.69 -4.81 -9.71
CA PHE A 130 -4.04 -4.95 -10.27
C PHE A 130 -4.95 -3.89 -9.66
N GLU A 131 -5.83 -3.36 -10.47
CA GLU A 131 -6.92 -2.52 -10.03
C GLU A 131 -8.22 -3.13 -10.57
N LEU A 132 -9.18 -3.36 -9.69
CA LEU A 132 -10.47 -3.88 -10.09
C LEU A 132 -11.26 -2.76 -10.76
N ASP A 133 -11.59 -2.95 -12.02
CA ASP A 133 -12.39 -2.04 -12.84
C ASP A 133 -13.88 -2.42 -12.88
N LYS A 134 -14.21 -3.60 -12.36
CA LYS A 134 -15.54 -4.17 -12.35
C LYS A 134 -16.17 -4.08 -10.97
N LYS A 135 -17.44 -3.68 -10.92
CA LYS A 135 -18.22 -3.76 -9.68
C LYS A 135 -18.60 -5.19 -9.39
N TYR A 136 -18.23 -5.67 -8.21
CA TYR A 136 -18.63 -6.96 -7.68
C TYR A 136 -19.79 -6.75 -6.71
N SER A 137 -20.78 -7.66 -6.74
CA SER A 137 -21.97 -7.55 -5.90
C SER A 137 -21.72 -8.05 -4.47
N ASN A 138 -20.76 -8.95 -4.31
CA ASN A 138 -20.46 -9.57 -3.03
C ASN A 138 -19.05 -10.17 -2.99
N ILE A 139 -18.64 -10.60 -1.80
CA ILE A 139 -17.29 -11.16 -1.54
C ILE A 139 -17.05 -12.49 -2.27
N LEU A 140 -18.08 -13.26 -2.58
CA LEU A 140 -17.92 -14.56 -3.27
C LEU A 140 -17.53 -14.34 -4.72
N GLU A 141 -18.18 -13.41 -5.42
CA GLU A 141 -17.81 -13.03 -6.80
C GLU A 141 -16.38 -12.49 -6.87
N LEU A 142 -16.00 -11.67 -5.89
CA LEU A 142 -14.61 -11.21 -5.78
C LEU A 142 -13.66 -12.38 -5.56
N GLY A 143 -14.00 -13.33 -4.69
CA GLY A 143 -13.22 -14.55 -4.41
C GLY A 143 -13.02 -15.41 -5.65
N GLU A 144 -14.06 -15.62 -6.46
CA GLU A 144 -13.97 -16.33 -7.74
C GLU A 144 -13.03 -15.63 -8.73
N PHE A 145 -13.13 -14.31 -8.83
CA PHE A 145 -12.20 -13.53 -9.65
C PHE A 145 -10.76 -13.68 -9.16
N LEU A 146 -10.50 -13.54 -7.86
CA LEU A 146 -9.17 -13.64 -7.28
C LEU A 146 -8.52 -15.02 -7.49
N ASN A 147 -9.33 -16.09 -7.49
CA ASN A 147 -8.86 -17.44 -7.77
C ASN A 147 -8.49 -17.65 -9.24
N ASN A 148 -9.07 -16.88 -10.16
CA ASN A 148 -8.88 -17.02 -11.60
C ASN A 148 -7.98 -15.94 -12.21
N ILE A 149 -7.56 -14.94 -11.45
CA ILE A 149 -6.73 -13.84 -11.95
C ILE A 149 -5.35 -14.34 -12.37
N LYS A 150 -4.92 -13.97 -13.58
CA LYS A 150 -3.61 -14.31 -14.10
C LYS A 150 -2.64 -13.13 -13.99
N ASN A 151 -1.37 -13.41 -13.79
CA ASN A 151 -0.35 -12.38 -13.61
C ASN A 151 -0.18 -11.48 -14.85
N ASP A 152 -0.44 -11.97 -16.04
CA ASP A 152 -0.38 -11.21 -17.30
C ASP A 152 -1.48 -10.15 -17.44
N GLN A 153 -2.52 -10.21 -16.60
CA GLN A 153 -3.59 -9.21 -16.53
C GLN A 153 -3.21 -7.99 -15.68
N GLY A 154 -2.14 -8.07 -14.90
CA GLY A 154 -1.65 -6.98 -14.06
C GLY A 154 -0.63 -6.08 -14.74
N SER A 155 -0.38 -4.93 -14.14
CA SER A 155 0.70 -4.02 -14.54
C SER A 155 1.97 -4.36 -13.77
N ILE A 156 3.07 -4.64 -14.47
CA ILE A 156 4.37 -4.89 -13.85
C ILE A 156 5.10 -3.54 -13.73
N ILE A 157 5.44 -3.16 -12.52
CA ILE A 157 6.12 -1.91 -12.19
C ILE A 157 7.48 -2.28 -11.56
N PRO A 158 8.61 -1.98 -12.21
CA PRO A 158 9.92 -2.15 -11.59
C PRO A 158 10.04 -1.31 -10.32
N THR A 159 10.49 -1.90 -9.21
CA THR A 159 10.56 -1.18 -7.93
C THR A 159 11.55 -0.02 -7.93
N ASN A 160 12.56 -0.06 -8.81
CA ASN A 160 13.49 1.06 -9.02
C ASN A 160 12.86 2.29 -9.69
N ASN A 161 11.66 2.17 -10.26
CA ASN A 161 10.88 3.31 -10.78
C ASN A 161 10.01 3.96 -9.70
N LEU A 162 9.96 3.38 -8.51
CA LEU A 162 9.24 3.91 -7.36
C LEU A 162 10.18 4.74 -6.50
N SER A 163 9.65 5.79 -5.87
CA SER A 163 10.40 6.67 -4.97
C SER A 163 9.67 6.78 -3.63
N LYS A 164 10.25 7.49 -2.67
CA LYS A 164 9.58 7.83 -1.40
C LYS A 164 8.35 8.71 -1.58
N ASP A 165 8.25 9.38 -2.73
CA ASP A 165 7.11 10.22 -3.07
C ASP A 165 5.87 9.38 -3.41
N ALA A 166 4.75 10.03 -3.67
CA ALA A 166 3.52 9.34 -4.02
C ALA A 166 3.70 8.44 -5.27
N TRP A 167 3.25 7.20 -5.16
CA TRP A 167 3.27 6.26 -6.29
C TRP A 167 2.03 6.43 -7.15
N THR A 168 2.24 6.50 -8.44
CA THR A 168 1.14 6.45 -9.41
C THR A 168 0.99 5.01 -9.89
N LEU A 169 0.24 4.22 -9.11
CA LEU A 169 -0.09 2.84 -9.46
C LEU A 169 -1.37 2.83 -10.28
N THR A 170 -1.29 2.34 -11.52
CA THR A 170 -2.42 2.33 -12.44
C THR A 170 -2.21 1.28 -13.53
N ASN A 171 -3.25 1.02 -14.33
CA ASN A 171 -3.13 0.13 -15.46
C ASN A 171 -2.13 0.64 -16.51
N SER A 172 -1.64 -0.24 -17.37
CA SER A 172 -0.59 0.04 -18.33
C SER A 172 -0.95 1.14 -19.35
N ILE A 173 -2.23 1.33 -19.65
CA ILE A 173 -2.70 2.36 -20.59
C ILE A 173 -2.60 3.74 -19.96
N VAL A 174 -3.16 3.90 -18.76
CA VAL A 174 -3.12 5.16 -18.00
C VAL A 174 -1.66 5.52 -17.66
N PHE A 175 -0.83 4.55 -17.30
CA PHE A 175 0.59 4.76 -17.05
C PHE A 175 1.32 5.35 -18.27
N LYS A 176 1.04 4.85 -19.49
CA LYS A 176 1.59 5.42 -20.74
C LYS A 176 1.15 6.86 -20.96
N ILE A 177 -0.12 7.19 -20.67
CA ILE A 177 -0.65 8.56 -20.78
C ILE A 177 0.06 9.46 -19.77
N ILE A 178 0.17 9.07 -18.51
CA ILE A 178 0.84 9.85 -17.47
C ILE A 178 2.31 10.09 -17.83
N ASN A 179 3.02 9.06 -18.30
CA ASN A 179 4.41 9.22 -18.74
C ASN A 179 4.52 10.22 -19.90
N LYS A 180 3.61 10.18 -20.88
CA LYS A 180 3.57 11.15 -21.97
C LYS A 180 3.30 12.57 -21.46
N LEU A 181 2.42 12.74 -20.48
CA LEU A 181 2.17 14.03 -19.83
C LEU A 181 3.39 14.53 -19.05
N ASN A 182 4.06 13.65 -18.31
CA ASN A 182 5.26 14.02 -17.54
C ASN A 182 6.47 14.40 -18.41
N GLN A 183 6.50 13.95 -19.67
CA GLN A 183 7.54 14.32 -20.65
C GLN A 183 7.28 15.66 -21.33
N GLN A 184 6.13 16.32 -21.09
CA GLN A 184 5.87 17.63 -21.65
C GLN A 184 6.86 18.68 -21.11
N PRO A 185 7.38 19.59 -21.96
CA PRO A 185 8.40 20.55 -21.55
C PRO A 185 7.87 21.66 -20.64
N ARG A 186 6.56 21.80 -20.52
CA ARG A 186 5.90 22.77 -19.64
C ARG A 186 4.83 22.11 -18.79
N ARG A 187 4.76 22.52 -17.54
CA ARG A 187 3.71 22.17 -16.59
C ARG A 187 2.73 23.33 -16.42
N ILE A 188 1.55 23.06 -15.88
CA ILE A 188 0.56 24.09 -15.56
C ILE A 188 1.16 25.15 -14.63
N SER A 189 1.98 24.75 -13.65
CA SER A 189 2.71 25.64 -12.75
C SER A 189 3.72 26.58 -13.45
N ASP A 190 4.16 26.23 -14.66
CA ASP A 190 5.09 27.06 -15.42
C ASP A 190 4.37 28.15 -16.24
N VAL A 191 3.05 28.06 -16.33
CA VAL A 191 2.19 28.94 -17.13
C VAL A 191 1.30 29.83 -16.25
N PHE A 192 0.92 29.33 -15.08
CA PHE A 192 0.02 30.03 -14.16
C PHE A 192 0.68 30.23 -12.80
N ASP A 193 0.69 31.47 -12.31
CA ASP A 193 1.26 31.81 -11.00
C ASP A 193 0.48 31.20 -9.82
N LYS A 194 -0.81 30.93 -10.01
CA LYS A 194 -1.69 30.35 -8.99
C LYS A 194 -2.65 29.36 -9.59
N ILE A 195 -2.80 28.23 -8.91
CA ILE A 195 -3.77 27.19 -9.24
C ILE A 195 -4.72 27.06 -8.05
N TYR A 196 -6.00 27.25 -8.28
CA TYR A 196 -7.03 27.14 -7.25
C TYR A 196 -7.87 25.88 -7.48
N GLN A 197 -8.20 25.21 -6.39
CA GLN A 197 -9.24 24.19 -6.42
C GLN A 197 -10.59 24.91 -6.51
N GLY A 198 -11.46 24.49 -7.43
CA GLY A 198 -12.85 24.94 -7.49
C GLY A 198 -13.66 24.47 -6.30
N ILE A 199 -14.96 24.73 -6.33
CA ILE A 199 -15.87 24.26 -5.28
C ILE A 199 -15.87 22.73 -5.27
N ALA A 200 -15.43 22.13 -4.15
CA ALA A 200 -15.55 20.70 -3.92
C ALA A 200 -16.96 20.41 -3.40
N THR A 201 -17.78 19.73 -4.18
CA THR A 201 -19.10 19.24 -3.73
C THR A 201 -18.93 17.88 -3.08
N SER A 202 -19.68 17.62 -2.01
CA SER A 202 -19.65 16.33 -1.31
C SER A 202 -20.49 15.23 -1.99
N LYS A 203 -21.14 15.55 -3.11
CA LYS A 203 -21.93 14.62 -3.93
C LYS A 203 -21.67 14.89 -5.41
N ASP A 204 -21.19 13.87 -6.10
CA ASP A 204 -20.96 13.92 -7.56
C ASP A 204 -22.26 13.82 -8.38
N ASP A 205 -23.41 13.61 -7.74
CA ASP A 205 -24.73 13.43 -8.37
C ASP A 205 -25.47 14.75 -8.69
N VAL A 206 -24.80 15.89 -8.63
CA VAL A 206 -25.45 17.22 -8.80
C VAL A 206 -25.15 17.88 -10.16
N TYR A 207 -24.48 17.15 -11.09
CA TYR A 207 -24.23 17.66 -12.44
C TYR A 207 -24.45 16.59 -13.50
#